data_d3bd92e28ce6e7d1eb3b98bc484f16d3
#
_entry.id   d3bd92e28ce6e7d1eb3b98bc484f16d3
#
_cell.length_a   1.000
_cell.length_b   1.000
_cell.length_c   1.000
_cell.angle_alpha   90.00
_cell.angle_beta   90.00
_cell.angle_gamma   90.00
#
_symmetry.space_group_name_H-M   'P 1'
#
loop_
_entity.id
_entity.type
_entity.pdbx_description
1 polymer ?
#
loop_
_entity_poly.entity_id
_entity_poly.type
_entity_poly.pdbx_seq_one_letter_code
_entity_poly.pdbx_strand_id
1 'polypeptide(L)'
;EALRAYYGGAEALATGWVSNTLFEPHVADSIFRAMAAAEPRLEVLHGYVLDKVYKRGNCVTGARFSRGGGDRLEVSARITVDATDLGDALPMSGTPYRIGMDARADTGEALAPAEANDIVQDLTFVAILKDYGKGADKTIPRPEGYDPAEFAAACQTAAGQPIPAEVMLNYGRLPNGKYMLNWPVNGNDVYMNIVEVPYARRDAALRPAREKTLRFIYYIQHELGF
;
A
#
# COMPACT_ATOMS: atom_id res chain seq x y z
N GLU A 1 -13.91 -8.37 -15.25
CA GLU A 1 -15.32 -8.86 -15.36
C GLU A 1 -15.99 -8.96 -14.00
N ALA A 2 -15.41 -9.66 -13.00
CA ALA A 2 -16.02 -9.87 -11.68
C ALA A 2 -16.36 -8.57 -10.96
N LEU A 3 -15.48 -7.56 -10.96
CA LEU A 3 -15.78 -6.23 -10.40
C LEU A 3 -16.97 -5.56 -11.11
N ARG A 4 -17.01 -5.60 -12.44
CA ARG A 4 -18.14 -5.04 -13.19
C ARG A 4 -19.45 -5.75 -12.88
N ALA A 5 -19.42 -7.06 -12.71
CA ALA A 5 -20.59 -7.84 -12.29
C ALA A 5 -21.07 -7.44 -10.89
N TYR A 6 -20.15 -7.26 -9.97
CA TYR A 6 -20.46 -6.88 -8.59
C TYR A 6 -21.11 -5.47 -8.50
N TYR A 7 -20.55 -4.48 -9.21
CA TYR A 7 -21.00 -3.09 -9.15
C TYR A 7 -22.07 -2.73 -10.19
N GLY A 8 -22.47 -3.67 -11.05
CA GLY A 8 -23.53 -3.45 -12.04
C GLY A 8 -23.08 -2.75 -13.33
N GLY A 9 -21.78 -2.70 -13.60
CA GLY A 9 -21.25 -2.17 -14.84
C GLY A 9 -19.91 -1.45 -14.73
N ALA A 10 -19.36 -1.06 -15.87
CA ALA A 10 -18.08 -0.35 -15.94
C ALA A 10 -18.18 1.09 -15.39
N GLU A 11 -19.33 1.74 -15.60
CA GLU A 11 -19.55 3.14 -15.18
C GLU A 11 -19.48 3.31 -13.66
N ALA A 12 -19.95 2.31 -12.90
CA ALA A 12 -19.88 2.33 -11.45
C ALA A 12 -18.43 2.28 -10.89
N LEU A 13 -17.47 1.91 -11.74
CA LEU A 13 -16.05 1.82 -11.39
C LEU A 13 -15.23 3.02 -11.89
N ALA A 14 -15.80 3.85 -12.75
CA ALA A 14 -15.16 5.05 -13.31
C ALA A 14 -15.44 6.27 -12.40
N THR A 15 -15.11 6.18 -11.12
CA THR A 15 -15.49 7.16 -10.10
C THR A 15 -14.46 8.22 -9.83
N GLY A 16 -13.18 7.91 -9.96
CA GLY A 16 -12.06 8.84 -9.83
C GLY A 16 -11.15 8.77 -11.05
N TRP A 17 -9.97 9.40 -11.00
CA TRP A 17 -9.07 9.48 -12.15
C TRP A 17 -7.69 8.83 -11.93
N VAL A 18 -7.37 8.40 -10.72
CA VAL A 18 -6.08 7.75 -10.43
C VAL A 18 -5.95 6.39 -11.14
N SER A 19 -7.06 5.75 -11.48
CA SER A 19 -7.11 4.51 -12.25
C SER A 19 -8.38 4.45 -13.08
N ASN A 20 -8.36 3.68 -14.17
CA ASN A 20 -9.54 3.40 -14.99
C ASN A 20 -10.59 2.53 -14.27
N THR A 21 -10.22 1.90 -13.16
CA THR A 21 -11.11 1.01 -12.40
C THR A 21 -10.83 1.22 -10.93
N LEU A 22 -11.79 1.81 -10.23
CA LEU A 22 -11.75 2.08 -8.81
C LEU A 22 -12.78 1.21 -8.09
N PHE A 23 -12.38 0.58 -7.00
CA PHE A 23 -13.21 -0.37 -6.26
C PHE A 23 -12.86 -0.37 -4.78
N GLU A 24 -13.78 -0.87 -3.97
CA GLU A 24 -13.55 -1.04 -2.54
C GLU A 24 -12.62 -2.23 -2.30
N PRO A 25 -11.56 -2.10 -1.48
CA PRO A 25 -10.57 -3.18 -1.29
C PRO A 25 -11.16 -4.52 -0.86
N HIS A 26 -12.18 -4.50 0.03
CA HIS A 26 -12.82 -5.72 0.51
C HIS A 26 -13.58 -6.49 -0.59
N VAL A 27 -14.03 -5.79 -1.64
CA VAL A 27 -14.69 -6.44 -2.79
C VAL A 27 -13.66 -7.20 -3.61
N ALA A 28 -12.48 -6.59 -3.84
CA ALA A 28 -11.39 -7.29 -4.52
C ALA A 28 -10.91 -8.52 -3.73
N ASP A 29 -10.75 -8.41 -2.41
CA ASP A 29 -10.41 -9.54 -1.54
C ASP A 29 -11.43 -10.67 -1.68
N SER A 30 -12.72 -10.35 -1.64
CA SER A 30 -13.80 -11.35 -1.81
C SER A 30 -13.73 -12.04 -3.17
N ILE A 31 -13.45 -11.30 -4.24
CA ILE A 31 -13.32 -11.83 -5.59
C ILE A 31 -12.10 -12.74 -5.70
N PHE A 32 -10.93 -12.32 -5.20
CA PHE A 32 -9.74 -13.15 -5.21
C PHE A 32 -9.90 -14.43 -4.41
N ARG A 33 -10.57 -14.37 -3.26
CA ARG A 33 -10.91 -15.58 -2.47
C ARG A 33 -11.82 -16.53 -3.25
N ALA A 34 -12.83 -16.00 -3.93
CA ALA A 34 -13.72 -16.81 -4.76
C ALA A 34 -12.99 -17.44 -5.94
N MET A 35 -12.10 -16.69 -6.61
CA MET A 35 -11.27 -17.22 -7.70
C MET A 35 -10.35 -18.35 -7.21
N ALA A 36 -9.70 -18.15 -6.07
CA ALA A 36 -8.83 -19.16 -5.48
C ALA A 36 -9.61 -20.42 -5.08
N ALA A 37 -10.79 -20.26 -4.48
CA ALA A 37 -11.65 -21.37 -4.09
C ALA A 37 -12.21 -22.19 -5.28
N ALA A 38 -12.31 -21.55 -6.45
CA ALA A 38 -12.75 -22.21 -7.68
C ALA A 38 -11.66 -23.06 -8.36
N GLU A 39 -10.40 -22.91 -7.94
CA GLU A 39 -9.28 -23.65 -8.53
C GLU A 39 -8.96 -24.90 -7.68
N PRO A 40 -9.34 -26.11 -8.14
CA PRO A 40 -9.27 -27.31 -7.30
C PRO A 40 -7.85 -27.81 -6.99
N ARG A 41 -6.83 -27.27 -7.68
CA ARG A 41 -5.43 -27.60 -7.45
C ARG A 41 -4.66 -26.52 -6.70
N LEU A 42 -5.34 -25.52 -6.18
CA LEU A 42 -4.78 -24.44 -5.40
C LEU A 42 -5.16 -24.61 -3.92
N GLU A 43 -4.16 -24.65 -3.06
CA GLU A 43 -4.33 -24.54 -1.62
C GLU A 43 -3.81 -23.18 -1.15
N VAL A 44 -4.65 -22.41 -0.45
CA VAL A 44 -4.31 -21.09 0.08
C VAL A 44 -4.23 -21.16 1.60
N LEU A 45 -3.04 -20.90 2.14
CA LEU A 45 -2.76 -20.94 3.57
C LEU A 45 -2.61 -19.51 4.11
N HIS A 46 -3.62 -19.06 4.87
CA HIS A 46 -3.65 -17.71 5.42
C HIS A 46 -2.93 -17.60 6.77
N GLY A 47 -2.37 -16.40 7.04
CA GLY A 47 -1.77 -16.06 8.33
C GLY A 47 -0.38 -16.63 8.55
N TYR A 48 0.23 -17.26 7.55
CA TYR A 48 1.61 -17.72 7.59
C TYR A 48 2.56 -16.63 7.09
N VAL A 49 3.68 -16.49 7.78
CA VAL A 49 4.76 -15.56 7.46
C VAL A 49 5.99 -16.37 7.06
N LEU A 50 6.68 -15.95 6.00
CA LEU A 50 7.94 -16.56 5.58
C LEU A 50 8.99 -16.38 6.69
N ASP A 51 9.57 -17.48 7.13
CA ASP A 51 10.53 -17.55 8.24
C ASP A 51 11.93 -17.97 7.76
N LYS A 52 11.99 -18.86 6.75
CA LYS A 52 13.25 -19.37 6.20
C LYS A 52 13.08 -19.88 4.79
N VAL A 53 14.09 -19.64 3.95
CA VAL A 53 14.23 -20.27 2.63
C VAL A 53 15.26 -21.40 2.69
N TYR A 54 14.94 -22.54 2.11
CA TYR A 54 15.85 -23.69 1.99
C TYR A 54 16.48 -23.75 0.61
N LYS A 55 17.79 -24.00 0.57
CA LYS A 55 18.57 -24.12 -0.68
C LYS A 55 19.42 -25.37 -0.70
N ARG A 56 19.69 -25.85 -1.92
CA ARG A 56 20.75 -26.81 -2.23
C ARG A 56 21.55 -26.25 -3.40
N GLY A 57 22.76 -25.78 -3.14
CA GLY A 57 23.53 -24.98 -4.09
C GLY A 57 22.79 -23.69 -4.46
N ASN A 58 22.59 -23.45 -5.74
CA ASN A 58 21.87 -22.26 -6.25
C ASN A 58 20.37 -22.49 -6.46
N CYS A 59 19.84 -23.64 -6.04
CA CYS A 59 18.41 -23.92 -6.19
C CYS A 59 17.68 -23.77 -4.86
N VAL A 60 16.61 -23.00 -4.84
CA VAL A 60 15.64 -22.99 -3.75
C VAL A 60 14.88 -24.31 -3.79
N THR A 61 14.80 -25.00 -2.66
CA THR A 61 14.15 -26.32 -2.54
C THR A 61 12.88 -26.29 -1.70
N GLY A 62 12.59 -25.17 -1.06
CA GLY A 62 11.42 -24.99 -0.23
C GLY A 62 11.57 -23.84 0.74
N ALA A 63 10.63 -23.72 1.65
CA ALA A 63 10.60 -22.69 2.66
C ALA A 63 9.94 -23.16 3.95
N ARG A 64 10.22 -22.48 5.05
CA ARG A 64 9.51 -22.60 6.30
C ARG A 64 8.70 -21.33 6.54
N PHE A 65 7.51 -21.55 7.01
CA PHE A 65 6.58 -20.50 7.40
C PHE A 65 6.18 -20.66 8.86
N SER A 66 5.85 -19.56 9.53
CA SER A 66 5.34 -19.56 10.90
C SER A 66 4.02 -18.80 10.99
N ARG A 67 3.17 -19.21 11.93
CA ARG A 67 1.92 -18.56 12.27
C ARG A 67 1.84 -18.37 13.79
N GLY A 68 1.04 -17.43 14.25
CA GLY A 68 0.86 -17.16 15.69
C GLY A 68 0.59 -18.43 16.50
N GLY A 69 1.12 -18.48 17.75
CA GLY A 69 1.03 -19.65 18.61
C GLY A 69 2.11 -20.72 18.39
N GLY A 70 3.11 -20.44 17.55
CA GLY A 70 4.25 -21.37 17.33
C GLY A 70 4.01 -22.44 16.27
N ASP A 71 2.90 -22.36 15.55
CA ASP A 71 2.60 -23.21 14.40
C ASP A 71 3.64 -22.99 13.29
N ARG A 72 4.21 -24.07 12.76
CA ARG A 72 5.24 -24.04 11.72
C ARG A 72 4.85 -24.99 10.59
N LEU A 73 5.05 -24.52 9.37
CA LEU A 73 4.84 -25.28 8.15
C LEU A 73 6.12 -25.28 7.32
N GLU A 74 6.58 -26.46 6.95
CA GLU A 74 7.67 -26.64 6.00
C GLU A 74 7.12 -27.13 4.66
N VAL A 75 7.46 -26.43 3.59
CA VAL A 75 7.05 -26.77 2.24
C VAL A 75 8.26 -27.06 1.40
N SER A 76 8.30 -28.23 0.77
CA SER A 76 9.28 -28.56 -0.27
C SER A 76 8.63 -28.37 -1.64
N ALA A 77 9.31 -27.68 -2.55
CA ALA A 77 8.78 -27.37 -3.86
C ALA A 77 9.86 -27.49 -4.95
N ARG A 78 9.46 -27.89 -6.16
CA ARG A 78 10.33 -27.88 -7.35
C ARG A 78 10.49 -26.48 -7.92
N ILE A 79 9.48 -25.64 -7.77
CA ILE A 79 9.46 -24.24 -8.21
C ILE A 79 8.94 -23.41 -7.04
N THR A 80 9.63 -22.32 -6.74
CA THR A 80 9.24 -21.33 -5.74
C THR A 80 9.09 -19.99 -6.42
N VAL A 81 8.02 -19.27 -6.13
CA VAL A 81 7.74 -17.92 -6.62
C VAL A 81 7.69 -17.00 -5.41
N ASP A 82 8.54 -15.98 -5.40
CA ASP A 82 8.43 -14.86 -4.46
C ASP A 82 7.46 -13.84 -5.05
N ALA A 83 6.33 -13.66 -4.38
CA ALA A 83 5.33 -12.65 -4.69
C ALA A 83 5.04 -11.79 -3.45
N THR A 84 6.01 -11.66 -2.56
CA THR A 84 5.93 -10.73 -1.43
C THR A 84 6.11 -9.29 -1.92
N ASP A 85 5.45 -8.34 -1.27
CA ASP A 85 5.49 -6.93 -1.68
C ASP A 85 6.91 -6.33 -1.62
N LEU A 86 7.77 -6.86 -0.76
CA LEU A 86 9.11 -6.32 -0.51
C LEU A 86 10.25 -7.26 -0.93
N GLY A 87 9.95 -8.35 -1.63
CA GLY A 87 10.97 -9.33 -2.05
C GLY A 87 11.60 -10.10 -0.89
N ASP A 88 10.83 -10.46 0.12
CA ASP A 88 11.32 -11.02 1.40
C ASP A 88 12.12 -12.32 1.24
N ALA A 89 11.84 -13.11 0.21
CA ALA A 89 12.57 -14.34 -0.04
C ALA A 89 13.98 -14.12 -0.62
N LEU A 90 14.26 -12.98 -1.26
CA LEU A 90 15.57 -12.67 -1.84
C LEU A 90 16.70 -12.69 -0.81
N PRO A 91 16.67 -11.86 0.25
CA PRO A 91 17.70 -11.87 1.28
C PRO A 91 17.80 -13.21 1.99
N MET A 92 16.68 -13.89 2.26
CA MET A 92 16.65 -15.17 2.92
C MET A 92 17.25 -16.30 2.06
N SER A 93 17.19 -16.16 0.74
CA SER A 93 17.79 -17.09 -0.20
C SER A 93 19.28 -16.83 -0.44
N GLY A 94 19.80 -15.66 0.00
CA GLY A 94 21.15 -15.20 -0.32
C GLY A 94 21.33 -14.89 -1.81
N THR A 95 20.25 -14.61 -2.51
CA THR A 95 20.29 -14.11 -3.90
C THR A 95 20.73 -12.66 -3.89
N PRO A 96 21.71 -12.25 -4.70
CA PRO A 96 22.09 -10.84 -4.81
C PRO A 96 20.91 -9.98 -5.29
N TYR A 97 20.72 -8.83 -4.68
CA TYR A 97 19.71 -7.84 -5.08
C TYR A 97 20.28 -6.43 -4.84
N ARG A 98 19.60 -5.44 -5.36
CA ARG A 98 19.91 -4.02 -5.15
C ARG A 98 18.70 -3.32 -4.54
N ILE A 99 18.98 -2.25 -3.79
CA ILE A 99 17.98 -1.34 -3.23
C ILE A 99 18.35 0.07 -3.67
N GLY A 100 17.35 0.90 -3.93
CA GLY A 100 17.55 2.25 -4.40
C GLY A 100 17.65 2.35 -5.92
N MET A 101 18.27 3.43 -6.39
CA MET A 101 18.42 3.73 -7.80
C MET A 101 19.79 3.23 -8.31
N ASP A 102 19.78 2.46 -9.37
CA ASP A 102 21.01 2.02 -10.04
C ASP A 102 21.69 3.16 -10.79
N ALA A 103 23.02 3.07 -10.94
CA ALA A 103 23.76 4.02 -11.75
C ALA A 103 23.46 3.83 -13.25
N ARG A 104 23.50 4.93 -14.00
CA ARG A 104 23.31 4.90 -15.46
C ARG A 104 24.31 3.97 -16.17
N ALA A 105 25.53 3.89 -15.67
CA ALA A 105 26.55 3.01 -16.22
C ALA A 105 26.19 1.52 -16.09
N ASP A 106 25.36 1.15 -15.10
CA ASP A 106 24.97 -0.24 -14.84
C ASP A 106 23.77 -0.67 -15.68
N THR A 107 22.83 0.23 -15.94
CA THR A 107 21.54 -0.10 -16.57
C THR A 107 21.38 0.46 -17.98
N GLY A 108 22.13 1.51 -18.34
CA GLY A 108 21.97 2.22 -19.60
C GLY A 108 20.73 3.12 -19.68
N GLU A 109 19.96 3.28 -18.60
CA GLU A 109 18.77 4.11 -18.56
C GLU A 109 19.12 5.60 -18.60
N ALA A 110 18.53 6.34 -19.54
CA ALA A 110 18.86 7.76 -19.77
C ALA A 110 18.59 8.66 -18.56
N LEU A 111 17.58 8.34 -17.75
CA LEU A 111 17.18 9.10 -16.57
C LEU A 111 17.80 8.59 -15.26
N ALA A 112 18.52 7.47 -15.29
CA ALA A 112 19.21 6.99 -14.10
C ALA A 112 20.28 7.99 -13.62
N PRO A 113 20.54 8.07 -12.30
CA PRO A 113 21.57 8.92 -11.74
C PRO A 113 22.98 8.53 -12.26
N ALA A 114 23.93 9.43 -12.14
CA ALA A 114 25.32 9.13 -12.51
C ALA A 114 25.93 8.06 -11.61
N GLU A 115 25.58 8.08 -10.34
CA GLU A 115 26.01 7.13 -9.31
C GLU A 115 24.79 6.48 -8.65
N ALA A 116 24.92 5.21 -8.25
CA ALA A 116 23.88 4.52 -7.51
C ALA A 116 23.66 5.18 -6.14
N ASN A 117 22.44 5.08 -5.62
CA ASN A 117 22.09 5.60 -4.30
C ASN A 117 21.04 4.69 -3.62
N ASP A 118 20.73 4.99 -2.34
CA ASP A 118 19.81 4.21 -1.52
C ASP A 118 18.38 4.79 -1.50
N ILE A 119 18.03 5.65 -2.46
CA ILE A 119 16.72 6.28 -2.51
C ILE A 119 15.67 5.26 -2.95
N VAL A 120 14.69 5.03 -2.10
CA VAL A 120 13.51 4.21 -2.37
C VAL A 120 12.29 5.10 -2.57
N GLN A 121 11.22 4.52 -3.12
CA GLN A 121 9.96 5.24 -3.28
C GLN A 121 9.36 5.60 -1.92
N ASP A 122 8.78 6.78 -1.82
CA ASP A 122 7.93 7.18 -0.68
C ASP A 122 6.78 6.20 -0.50
N LEU A 123 6.32 6.08 0.71
CA LEU A 123 5.13 5.29 1.01
C LEU A 123 4.01 6.14 1.60
N THR A 124 2.80 5.68 1.38
CA THR A 124 1.60 6.26 1.98
C THR A 124 0.87 5.20 2.79
N PHE A 125 0.59 5.48 4.06
CA PHE A 125 -0.34 4.65 4.83
C PHE A 125 -1.77 5.03 4.42
N VAL A 126 -2.31 4.31 3.46
CA VAL A 126 -3.60 4.61 2.81
C VAL A 126 -4.76 4.46 3.78
N ALA A 127 -5.70 5.39 3.74
CA ALA A 127 -6.98 5.30 4.44
C ALA A 127 -8.15 5.32 3.46
N ILE A 128 -9.24 4.65 3.81
CA ILE A 128 -10.51 4.75 3.10
C ILE A 128 -11.48 5.56 3.96
N LEU A 129 -11.90 6.69 3.43
CA LEU A 129 -12.90 7.56 4.03
C LEU A 129 -14.28 7.26 3.44
N LYS A 130 -15.34 7.52 4.20
CA LYS A 130 -16.72 7.43 3.72
C LYS A 130 -17.43 8.77 3.94
N ASP A 131 -18.12 9.22 2.91
CA ASP A 131 -19.06 10.32 3.00
C ASP A 131 -20.39 9.80 3.62
N TYR A 132 -20.80 10.40 4.72
CA TYR A 132 -22.06 10.11 5.41
C TYR A 132 -23.16 11.13 5.06
N GLY A 133 -22.89 12.02 4.13
CA GLY A 133 -23.83 13.03 3.68
C GLY A 133 -23.82 14.32 4.50
N LYS A 134 -24.59 15.28 4.02
CA LYS A 134 -24.63 16.63 4.58
C LYS A 134 -25.13 16.64 6.03
N GLY A 135 -24.37 17.28 6.91
CA GLY A 135 -24.72 17.43 8.33
C GLY A 135 -24.30 16.27 9.22
N ALA A 136 -23.69 15.24 8.68
CA ALA A 136 -23.12 14.16 9.51
C ALA A 136 -21.79 14.62 10.13
N ASP A 137 -21.69 14.56 11.45
CA ASP A 137 -20.42 14.70 12.15
C ASP A 137 -19.79 13.30 12.37
N LYS A 138 -18.71 13.02 11.67
CA LYS A 138 -17.89 11.81 11.77
C LYS A 138 -16.42 12.17 11.90
N THR A 139 -16.14 13.34 12.51
CA THR A 139 -14.77 13.74 12.80
C THR A 139 -14.09 12.79 13.75
N ILE A 140 -12.81 12.55 13.53
CA ILE A 140 -12.02 11.74 14.44
C ILE A 140 -11.54 12.58 15.63
N PRO A 141 -11.24 11.97 16.78
CA PRO A 141 -10.59 12.66 17.88
C PRO A 141 -9.23 13.24 17.44
N ARG A 142 -8.83 14.37 18.06
CA ARG A 142 -7.52 14.98 17.77
C ARG A 142 -6.38 13.99 18.04
N PRO A 143 -5.58 13.66 16.99
CA PRO A 143 -4.45 12.76 17.15
C PRO A 143 -3.33 13.39 17.98
N GLU A 144 -2.54 12.54 18.62
CA GLU A 144 -1.33 12.97 19.31
C GLU A 144 -0.34 13.62 18.34
N GLY A 145 0.33 14.68 18.80
CA GLY A 145 1.31 15.42 17.99
C GLY A 145 0.73 16.18 16.80
N TYR A 146 -0.60 16.39 16.74
CA TYR A 146 -1.20 17.18 15.66
C TYR A 146 -0.75 18.63 15.68
N ASP A 147 -0.15 19.05 14.58
CA ASP A 147 0.18 20.45 14.25
C ASP A 147 -0.35 20.76 12.84
N PRO A 148 -1.25 21.73 12.67
CA PRO A 148 -1.75 22.12 11.34
C PRO A 148 -0.63 22.63 10.40
N ALA A 149 0.48 23.14 10.95
CA ALA A 149 1.61 23.60 10.16
C ALA A 149 2.28 22.45 9.36
N GLU A 150 2.17 21.20 9.83
CA GLU A 150 2.65 20.01 9.10
C GLU A 150 2.01 19.90 7.71
N PHE A 151 0.79 20.40 7.54
CA PHE A 151 -0.01 20.28 6.33
C PHE A 151 -0.31 21.63 5.64
N ALA A 152 0.39 22.69 6.02
CA ALA A 152 0.13 24.04 5.47
C ALA A 152 0.27 24.12 3.94
N ALA A 153 1.15 23.29 3.34
CA ALA A 153 1.30 23.19 1.88
C ALA A 153 0.43 22.09 1.25
N ALA A 154 -0.30 21.32 2.05
CA ALA A 154 -1.19 20.28 1.54
C ALA A 154 -2.43 20.90 0.88
N CYS A 155 -2.95 20.19 -0.13
CA CYS A 155 -4.19 20.60 -0.80
C CYS A 155 -4.11 21.98 -1.48
N GLN A 156 -2.92 22.37 -1.91
CA GLN A 156 -2.67 23.58 -2.66
C GLN A 156 -2.05 23.27 -4.03
N THR A 157 -2.32 24.12 -5.00
CA THR A 157 -1.60 24.10 -6.29
C THR A 157 -0.14 24.51 -6.11
N ALA A 158 0.70 24.29 -7.12
CA ALA A 158 2.08 24.78 -7.13
C ALA A 158 2.20 26.32 -6.95
N ALA A 159 1.15 27.07 -7.26
CA ALA A 159 1.06 28.51 -7.03
C ALA A 159 0.51 28.89 -5.64
N GLY A 160 0.35 27.91 -4.74
CA GLY A 160 -0.17 28.12 -3.38
C GLY A 160 -1.67 28.42 -3.30
N GLN A 161 -2.43 28.15 -4.37
CA GLN A 161 -3.88 28.33 -4.36
C GLN A 161 -4.57 27.09 -3.78
N PRO A 162 -5.57 27.24 -2.90
CA PRO A 162 -6.33 26.12 -2.36
C PRO A 162 -6.97 25.26 -3.46
N ILE A 163 -6.88 23.97 -3.35
CA ILE A 163 -7.62 23.02 -4.18
C ILE A 163 -8.98 22.80 -3.50
N PRO A 164 -10.11 22.97 -4.22
CA PRO A 164 -11.43 22.72 -3.64
C PRO A 164 -11.54 21.32 -3.05
N ALA A 165 -12.24 21.21 -1.92
CA ALA A 165 -12.38 19.96 -1.17
C ALA A 165 -12.92 18.82 -2.03
N GLU A 166 -13.95 19.08 -2.84
CA GLU A 166 -14.55 18.12 -3.76
C GLU A 166 -13.59 17.66 -4.89
N VAL A 167 -12.58 18.47 -5.22
CA VAL A 167 -11.57 18.14 -6.23
C VAL A 167 -10.43 17.33 -5.60
N MET A 168 -10.04 17.70 -4.38
CA MET A 168 -8.87 17.15 -3.69
C MET A 168 -8.92 15.61 -3.54
N LEU A 169 -10.07 15.07 -3.13
CA LEU A 169 -10.24 13.62 -2.96
C LEU A 169 -10.77 12.91 -4.19
N ASN A 170 -11.16 13.65 -5.22
CA ASN A 170 -11.84 13.08 -6.40
C ASN A 170 -10.95 12.14 -7.20
N TYR A 171 -9.62 12.27 -7.13
CA TYR A 171 -8.70 11.33 -7.78
C TYR A 171 -8.91 9.88 -7.31
N GLY A 172 -9.18 9.68 -6.02
CA GLY A 172 -9.36 8.40 -5.35
C GLY A 172 -10.81 8.08 -4.99
N ARG A 173 -11.80 8.71 -5.66
CA ARG A 173 -13.22 8.45 -5.40
C ARG A 173 -13.58 7.02 -5.79
N LEU A 174 -14.03 6.24 -4.81
CA LEU A 174 -14.48 4.86 -4.94
C LEU A 174 -16.01 4.79 -5.07
N PRO A 175 -16.58 3.66 -5.46
CA PRO A 175 -18.01 3.43 -5.34
C PRO A 175 -18.55 3.63 -3.92
N ASN A 176 -19.86 3.79 -3.79
CA ASN A 176 -20.57 3.88 -2.51
C ASN A 176 -20.17 5.07 -1.62
N GLY A 177 -19.83 6.21 -2.22
CA GLY A 177 -19.47 7.43 -1.48
C GLY A 177 -18.22 7.29 -0.62
N LYS A 178 -17.27 6.49 -1.07
CA LYS A 178 -15.98 6.32 -0.41
C LYS A 178 -14.86 7.00 -1.17
N TYR A 179 -13.77 7.27 -0.48
CA TYR A 179 -12.59 7.94 -1.02
C TYR A 179 -11.33 7.29 -0.48
N MET A 180 -10.41 6.99 -1.38
CA MET A 180 -9.08 6.54 -1.04
C MET A 180 -8.20 7.76 -0.76
N LEU A 181 -7.70 7.87 0.46
CA LEU A 181 -6.74 8.88 0.86
C LEU A 181 -5.33 8.33 0.66
N ASN A 182 -4.76 8.60 -0.50
CA ASN A 182 -3.44 8.17 -0.91
C ASN A 182 -2.71 9.35 -1.56
N TRP A 183 -1.90 10.05 -0.77
CA TRP A 183 -1.11 11.19 -1.23
C TRP A 183 -1.90 12.28 -2.00
N PRO A 184 -2.91 12.91 -1.42
CA PRO A 184 -3.54 14.07 -2.06
C PRO A 184 -2.65 15.31 -1.84
N VAL A 185 -1.88 15.67 -2.86
CA VAL A 185 -1.02 16.87 -2.92
C VAL A 185 -0.34 17.25 -1.59
N ASN A 186 0.84 16.68 -1.34
CA ASN A 186 1.64 16.89 -0.11
C ASN A 186 0.92 16.50 1.20
N GLY A 187 0.02 15.53 1.15
CA GLY A 187 -0.77 15.11 2.30
C GLY A 187 -0.04 14.13 3.22
N ASN A 188 -0.43 12.86 3.14
CA ASN A 188 -0.02 11.83 4.09
C ASN A 188 1.17 10.95 3.64
N ASP A 189 1.88 11.37 2.61
CA ASP A 189 3.06 10.67 2.12
C ASP A 189 4.24 10.76 3.09
N VAL A 190 5.04 9.69 3.19
CA VAL A 190 6.18 9.61 4.11
C VAL A 190 7.35 8.94 3.40
N TYR A 191 8.52 9.59 3.44
CA TYR A 191 9.75 8.93 3.03
C TYR A 191 10.27 8.04 4.17
N MET A 192 10.29 6.74 3.92
CA MET A 192 10.93 5.76 4.80
C MET A 192 11.29 4.48 4.05
N ASN A 193 12.44 3.91 4.35
CA ASN A 193 12.85 2.62 3.81
C ASN A 193 12.39 1.50 4.76
N ILE A 194 11.47 0.66 4.29
CA ILE A 194 10.99 -0.54 5.01
C ILE A 194 11.40 -1.85 4.32
N VAL A 195 12.14 -1.79 3.23
CA VAL A 195 12.41 -2.95 2.37
C VAL A 195 13.13 -4.06 3.15
N GLU A 196 14.13 -3.72 3.95
CA GLU A 196 14.89 -4.71 4.73
C GLU A 196 14.42 -4.84 6.19
N VAL A 197 13.31 -4.18 6.54
CA VAL A 197 12.76 -4.30 7.90
C VAL A 197 12.16 -5.70 8.09
N PRO A 198 12.62 -6.47 9.09
CA PRO A 198 12.06 -7.79 9.37
C PRO A 198 10.55 -7.71 9.60
N TYR A 199 9.79 -8.68 9.09
CA TYR A 199 8.33 -8.71 9.17
C TYR A 199 7.79 -8.39 10.55
N ALA A 200 8.36 -8.99 11.60
CA ALA A 200 7.94 -8.76 12.99
C ALA A 200 8.10 -7.31 13.50
N ARG A 201 8.88 -6.49 12.81
CA ARG A 201 9.12 -5.08 13.14
C ARG A 201 8.40 -4.11 12.22
N ARG A 202 7.79 -4.57 11.12
CA ARG A 202 7.15 -3.70 10.11
C ARG A 202 6.00 -2.89 10.66
N ASP A 203 5.14 -3.48 11.49
CA ASP A 203 4.03 -2.77 12.10
C ASP A 203 4.52 -1.58 12.95
N ALA A 204 5.56 -1.79 13.74
CA ALA A 204 6.17 -0.72 14.51
C ALA A 204 6.87 0.33 13.62
N ALA A 205 7.53 -0.10 12.54
CA ALA A 205 8.18 0.80 11.59
C ALA A 205 7.16 1.67 10.82
N LEU A 206 5.99 1.12 10.50
CA LEU A 206 4.91 1.84 9.78
C LEU A 206 4.07 2.76 10.67
N ARG A 207 4.24 2.69 11.99
CA ARG A 207 3.48 3.52 12.94
C ARG A 207 3.54 5.02 12.63
N PRO A 208 4.72 5.64 12.35
CA PRO A 208 4.78 7.07 12.04
C PRO A 208 3.97 7.45 10.78
N ALA A 209 3.96 6.60 9.75
CA ALA A 209 3.16 6.83 8.56
C ALA A 209 1.65 6.76 8.84
N ARG A 210 1.23 5.79 9.66
CA ARG A 210 -0.16 5.69 10.13
C ARG A 210 -0.57 6.92 10.95
N GLU A 211 0.26 7.36 11.87
CA GLU A 211 0.00 8.54 12.70
C GLU A 211 -0.07 9.81 11.85
N LYS A 212 0.81 9.97 10.85
CA LYS A 212 0.71 11.08 9.90
C LYS A 212 -0.62 11.06 9.13
N THR A 213 -1.05 9.89 8.66
CA THR A 213 -2.35 9.76 7.98
C THR A 213 -3.51 10.15 8.89
N LEU A 214 -3.50 9.77 10.18
CA LEU A 214 -4.54 10.19 11.13
C LEU A 214 -4.51 11.70 11.36
N ARG A 215 -3.33 12.32 11.51
CA ARG A 215 -3.19 13.78 11.64
C ARG A 215 -3.69 14.49 10.38
N PHE A 216 -3.42 13.93 9.19
CA PHE A 216 -3.91 14.50 7.95
C PHE A 216 -5.44 14.37 7.81
N ILE A 217 -6.04 13.24 8.21
CA ILE A 217 -7.50 13.10 8.26
C ILE A 217 -8.11 14.16 9.18
N TYR A 218 -7.53 14.35 10.36
CA TYR A 218 -7.99 15.39 11.28
C TYR A 218 -7.89 16.80 10.66
N TYR A 219 -6.75 17.09 10.00
CA TYR A 219 -6.54 18.36 9.29
C TYR A 219 -7.63 18.64 8.23
N ILE A 220 -7.91 17.68 7.35
CA ILE A 220 -8.93 17.90 6.30
C ILE A 220 -10.34 18.03 6.86
N GLN A 221 -10.63 17.41 8.00
CA GLN A 221 -11.92 17.51 8.66
C GLN A 221 -12.10 18.87 9.38
N HIS A 222 -11.07 19.40 10.00
CA HIS A 222 -11.17 20.59 10.84
C HIS A 222 -10.72 21.87 10.15
N GLU A 223 -9.70 21.82 9.29
CA GLU A 223 -9.17 23.01 8.61
C GLU A 223 -9.78 23.19 7.21
N LEU A 224 -10.12 22.09 6.51
CA LEU A 224 -10.67 22.14 5.15
C LEU A 224 -12.20 21.90 5.11
N GLY A 225 -12.83 21.60 6.22
CA GLY A 225 -14.29 21.48 6.34
C GLY A 225 -14.91 20.21 5.76
N PHE A 226 -14.13 19.11 5.66
CA PHE A 226 -14.68 17.82 5.26
C PHE A 226 -15.54 17.17 6.35
#